data_c1d272693125e49fe66f858342840b5b
#
_entry.id   c1d272693125e49fe66f858342840b5b
#
_cell.length_a   1.000
_cell.length_b   1.000
_cell.length_c   1.000
_cell.angle_alpha   90.00
_cell.angle_beta   90.00
_cell.angle_gamma   90.00
#
_symmetry.space_group_name_H-M   'P 1'
#
loop_
_entity.id
_entity.type
_entity.pdbx_description
1 polymer ?
#
loop_
_entity_poly.entity_id
_entity_poly.type
_entity_poly.pdbx_seq_one_letter_code
_entity_poly.pdbx_strand_id
1 'polypeptide(L)'
;MDDALGFLTEVADEDRSSVAYRQQALVLEIADRVHTRIDQLGISQAELARRMGVSRPMVTKLLTGDSNFQLKTLLRLADALDMELMVDFVLPGVSMPGFLSPRAEADQAERAAVG
;
A
#
# COMPACT_ATOMS: atom_id res chain seq x y z
N MET A 1 3.97 -4.95 -28.59
CA MET A 1 4.67 -4.48 -28.21
C MET A 1 5.56 -4.76 -27.16
N ASP A 2 6.64 -4.96 -27.54
CA ASP A 2 7.63 -5.19 -26.64
C ASP A 2 7.94 -3.97 -25.89
N ASP A 3 7.35 -2.91 -26.29
CA ASP A 3 7.67 -1.66 -25.67
C ASP A 3 7.31 -1.64 -24.20
N ALA A 4 6.23 -2.28 -23.82
CA ALA A 4 5.84 -2.29 -22.42
C ALA A 4 6.86 -3.03 -21.59
N LEU A 5 7.31 -4.18 -22.08
CA LEU A 5 8.29 -4.95 -21.35
C LEU A 5 9.64 -4.27 -21.34
N GLY A 6 10.06 -3.73 -22.51
CA GLY A 6 11.30 -3.00 -22.57
C GLY A 6 11.28 -1.79 -21.69
N PHE A 7 10.16 -1.08 -21.65
CA PHE A 7 10.02 0.08 -20.80
C PHE A 7 10.18 -0.30 -19.33
N LEU A 8 9.54 -1.37 -18.91
CA LEU A 8 9.63 -1.80 -17.52
C LEU A 8 11.05 -2.22 -17.17
N THR A 9 11.74 -2.88 -18.08
CA THR A 9 13.11 -3.27 -17.83
C THR A 9 13.99 -2.06 -17.68
N GLU A 10 13.83 -1.08 -18.55
CA GLU A 10 14.61 0.13 -18.47
C GLU A 10 14.37 0.87 -17.18
N VAL A 11 13.12 0.99 -16.78
CA VAL A 11 12.78 1.67 -15.55
C VAL A 11 13.44 0.97 -14.37
N ALA A 12 13.36 -0.35 -14.35
CA ALA A 12 13.94 -1.10 -13.25
C ALA A 12 15.45 -0.95 -13.18
N ASP A 13 16.11 -0.89 -14.35
CA ASP A 13 17.56 -0.82 -14.39
C ASP A 13 18.08 0.58 -14.18
N GLU A 14 17.43 1.54 -14.79
CA GLU A 14 18.00 2.88 -14.86
C GLU A 14 17.50 3.83 -13.82
N ASP A 15 16.26 3.73 -13.42
CA ASP A 15 15.71 4.77 -12.59
C ASP A 15 14.71 4.27 -11.59
N ARG A 16 15.19 3.92 -10.44
CA ARG A 16 14.31 3.47 -9.37
C ARG A 16 13.53 4.61 -8.77
N SER A 17 13.82 5.85 -9.15
CA SER A 17 13.05 6.99 -8.67
C SER A 17 11.92 7.34 -9.62
N SER A 18 11.77 6.62 -10.73
CA SER A 18 10.70 6.91 -11.68
C SER A 18 9.34 6.68 -11.04
N VAL A 19 8.34 7.37 -11.56
CA VAL A 19 6.99 7.24 -11.06
C VAL A 19 6.50 5.80 -11.20
N ALA A 20 6.80 5.17 -12.34
CA ALA A 20 6.33 3.80 -12.57
C ALA A 20 6.92 2.84 -11.53
N TYR A 21 8.19 2.96 -11.25
CA TYR A 21 8.82 2.09 -10.27
C TYR A 21 8.25 2.33 -8.89
N ARG A 22 8.11 3.60 -8.50
CA ARG A 22 7.62 3.93 -7.17
C ARG A 22 6.16 3.53 -7.00
N GLN A 23 5.37 3.63 -8.07
CA GLN A 23 4.00 3.19 -8.01
C GLN A 23 3.92 1.70 -7.73
N GLN A 24 4.72 0.91 -8.43
CA GLN A 24 4.71 -0.52 -8.22
C GLN A 24 5.17 -0.87 -6.82
N ALA A 25 6.18 -0.19 -6.33
CA ALA A 25 6.65 -0.42 -4.96
C ALA A 25 5.56 -0.14 -3.94
N LEU A 26 4.82 0.95 -4.12
CA LEU A 26 3.74 1.29 -3.20
C LEU A 26 2.61 0.28 -3.27
N VAL A 27 2.27 -0.18 -4.47
CA VAL A 27 1.21 -1.17 -4.63
C VAL A 27 1.57 -2.46 -3.89
N LEU A 28 2.81 -2.90 -4.01
CA LEU A 28 3.26 -4.10 -3.32
C LEU A 28 3.29 -3.89 -1.80
N GLU A 29 3.66 -2.71 -1.37
CA GLU A 29 3.67 -2.38 0.04
C GLU A 29 2.25 -2.45 0.61
N ILE A 30 1.29 -1.90 -0.12
CA ILE A 30 -0.11 -1.93 0.32
C ILE A 30 -0.60 -3.37 0.40
N ALA A 31 -0.30 -4.17 -0.64
CA ALA A 31 -0.72 -5.57 -0.65
C ALA A 31 -0.15 -6.32 0.56
N ASP A 32 1.09 -6.05 0.88
CA ASP A 32 1.74 -6.71 2.01
C ASP A 32 1.06 -6.33 3.32
N ARG A 33 0.75 -5.08 3.50
CA ARG A 33 0.08 -4.64 4.72
C ARG A 33 -1.31 -5.22 4.85
N VAL A 34 -2.01 -5.34 3.72
CA VAL A 34 -3.35 -5.94 3.72
C VAL A 34 -3.26 -7.42 4.08
N HIS A 35 -2.30 -8.14 3.52
CA HIS A 35 -2.09 -9.55 3.86
C HIS A 35 -1.82 -9.73 5.35
N THR A 36 -0.95 -8.90 5.89
CA THR A 36 -0.63 -8.97 7.30
C THR A 36 -1.87 -8.76 8.16
N ARG A 37 -2.68 -7.77 7.78
CA ARG A 37 -3.87 -7.47 8.57
C ARG A 37 -4.92 -8.56 8.46
N ILE A 38 -5.08 -9.14 7.27
CA ILE A 38 -6.00 -10.26 7.09
C ILE A 38 -5.61 -11.41 8.01
N ASP A 39 -4.32 -11.69 8.09
CA ASP A 39 -3.83 -12.75 8.96
C ASP A 39 -4.11 -12.44 10.42
N GLN A 40 -3.87 -11.19 10.82
CA GLN A 40 -4.13 -10.78 12.20
C GLN A 40 -5.61 -10.92 12.57
N LEU A 41 -6.49 -10.59 11.64
CA LEU A 41 -7.92 -10.67 11.89
C LEU A 41 -8.47 -12.07 11.69
N GLY A 42 -7.73 -12.94 11.03
CA GLY A 42 -8.18 -14.30 10.80
C GLY A 42 -9.36 -14.38 9.84
N ILE A 43 -9.45 -13.47 8.90
CA ILE A 43 -10.57 -13.47 7.95
C ILE A 43 -10.11 -14.01 6.61
N SER A 44 -11.07 -14.44 5.80
CA SER A 44 -10.81 -14.93 4.46
C SER A 44 -10.89 -13.81 3.44
N GLN A 45 -10.40 -14.10 2.23
CA GLN A 45 -10.55 -13.15 1.13
C GLN A 45 -12.03 -12.93 0.80
N ALA A 46 -12.83 -13.97 0.93
CA ALA A 46 -14.26 -13.84 0.70
C ALA A 46 -14.89 -12.89 1.72
N GLU A 47 -14.46 -12.98 2.96
CA GLU A 47 -14.98 -12.09 3.99
C GLU A 47 -14.52 -10.65 3.72
N LEU A 48 -13.29 -10.47 3.29
CA LEU A 48 -12.83 -9.13 2.93
C LEU A 48 -13.65 -8.56 1.79
N ALA A 49 -13.93 -9.38 0.77
CA ALA A 49 -14.76 -8.92 -0.35
C ALA A 49 -16.13 -8.50 0.14
N ARG A 50 -16.72 -9.28 1.05
CA ARG A 50 -18.01 -8.94 1.59
C ARG A 50 -17.97 -7.62 2.35
N ARG A 51 -16.97 -7.42 3.17
CA ARG A 51 -16.83 -6.20 3.95
C ARG A 51 -16.66 -4.98 3.08
N MET A 52 -15.93 -5.14 1.98
CA MET A 52 -15.68 -4.04 1.06
C MET A 52 -16.83 -3.81 0.09
N GLY A 53 -17.74 -4.78 -0.05
CA GLY A 53 -18.79 -4.68 -1.04
C GLY A 53 -18.28 -4.82 -2.46
N VAL A 54 -17.26 -5.67 -2.67
CA VAL A 54 -16.68 -5.89 -3.98
C VAL A 54 -16.62 -7.39 -4.25
N SER A 55 -16.24 -7.75 -5.47
CA SER A 55 -16.14 -9.15 -5.85
C SER A 55 -14.85 -9.77 -5.35
N ARG A 56 -14.85 -11.11 -5.24
CA ARG A 56 -13.62 -11.81 -4.86
C ARG A 56 -12.49 -11.61 -5.86
N PRO A 57 -12.76 -11.65 -7.18
CA PRO A 57 -11.66 -11.36 -8.11
C PRO A 57 -11.03 -9.99 -7.88
N MET A 58 -11.81 -9.02 -7.46
CA MET A 58 -11.25 -7.71 -7.16
C MET A 58 -10.30 -7.78 -5.97
N VAL A 59 -10.69 -8.52 -4.93
CA VAL A 59 -9.81 -8.71 -3.78
C VAL A 59 -8.53 -9.41 -4.19
N THR A 60 -8.63 -10.43 -5.06
CA THR A 60 -7.46 -11.12 -5.55
C THR A 60 -6.50 -10.17 -6.25
N LYS A 61 -7.03 -9.29 -7.08
CA LYS A 61 -6.19 -8.29 -7.76
C LYS A 61 -5.50 -7.37 -6.76
N LEU A 62 -6.22 -6.94 -5.75
CA LEU A 62 -5.64 -6.08 -4.74
C LEU A 62 -4.49 -6.78 -4.02
N LEU A 63 -4.67 -8.04 -3.70
CA LEU A 63 -3.69 -8.78 -2.93
C LEU A 63 -2.48 -9.23 -3.73
N THR A 64 -2.61 -9.33 -5.03
CA THR A 64 -1.47 -9.70 -5.87
C THR A 64 -0.65 -8.50 -6.29
N GLY A 65 -1.09 -7.31 -5.98
CA GLY A 65 -0.38 -6.12 -6.38
C GLY A 65 -0.52 -5.81 -7.85
N ASP A 66 -1.55 -6.35 -8.47
CA ASP A 66 -1.75 -6.23 -9.90
C ASP A 66 -2.81 -5.17 -10.21
N SER A 67 -2.85 -4.13 -9.40
CA SER A 67 -3.86 -3.10 -9.55
C SER A 67 -3.31 -1.73 -9.26
N ASN A 68 -3.93 -0.78 -9.90
CA ASN A 68 -3.69 0.62 -9.60
C ASN A 68 -4.82 1.06 -8.67
N PHE A 69 -4.50 1.39 -7.45
CA PHE A 69 -5.51 1.68 -6.46
C PHE A 69 -6.02 3.10 -6.59
N GLN A 70 -7.33 3.25 -6.50
CA GLN A 70 -7.93 4.55 -6.30
C GLN A 70 -7.98 4.83 -4.80
N LEU A 71 -7.96 6.09 -4.45
CA LEU A 71 -8.02 6.48 -3.05
C LEU A 71 -9.27 5.94 -2.37
N LYS A 72 -10.38 5.94 -3.09
CA LYS A 72 -11.63 5.40 -2.58
C LYS A 72 -11.50 3.92 -2.22
N THR A 73 -10.79 3.16 -3.06
CA THR A 73 -10.58 1.75 -2.80
C THR A 73 -9.73 1.56 -1.55
N LEU A 74 -8.71 2.38 -1.38
CA LEU A 74 -7.87 2.29 -0.18
C LEU A 74 -8.66 2.59 1.08
N LEU A 75 -9.58 3.56 1.00
CA LEU A 75 -10.41 3.87 2.15
C LEU A 75 -11.36 2.72 2.48
N ARG A 76 -11.90 2.08 1.46
CA ARG A 76 -12.75 0.91 1.68
C ARG A 76 -11.98 -0.24 2.31
N LEU A 77 -10.74 -0.43 1.87
CA LEU A 77 -9.87 -1.42 2.46
C LEU A 77 -9.63 -1.13 3.94
N ALA A 78 -9.30 0.12 4.23
CA ALA A 78 -9.03 0.50 5.60
C ALA A 78 -10.25 0.24 6.49
N ASP A 79 -11.41 0.65 6.02
CA ASP A 79 -12.64 0.43 6.80
C ASP A 79 -12.90 -1.05 7.02
N ALA A 80 -12.72 -1.85 5.97
CA ALA A 80 -13.01 -3.28 6.07
C ALA A 80 -12.05 -4.00 7.01
N LEU A 81 -10.86 -3.46 7.19
CA LEU A 81 -9.83 -4.09 8.01
C LEU A 81 -9.63 -3.39 9.36
N ASP A 82 -10.49 -2.45 9.69
CA ASP A 82 -10.39 -1.69 10.93
C ASP A 82 -9.04 -1.01 11.03
N MET A 83 -8.64 -0.37 9.95
CA MET A 83 -7.39 0.39 9.88
C MET A 83 -7.70 1.81 9.47
N GLU A 84 -6.75 2.67 9.71
CA GLU A 84 -6.85 4.05 9.27
C GLU A 84 -5.87 4.29 8.15
N LEU A 85 -6.33 4.91 7.07
CA LEU A 85 -5.46 5.25 5.95
C LEU A 85 -4.82 6.61 6.22
N MET A 86 -3.51 6.65 6.14
CA MET A 86 -2.77 7.89 6.28
C MET A 86 -1.90 8.09 5.06
N VAL A 87 -1.93 9.29 4.51
CA VAL A 87 -1.13 9.65 3.34
C VAL A 87 -0.44 10.96 3.66
N ASP A 88 0.84 11.03 3.34
CA ASP A 88 1.60 12.23 3.64
C ASP A 88 2.65 12.45 2.56
N PHE A 89 3.02 13.69 2.37
CA PHE A 89 4.13 14.08 1.52
C PHE A 89 5.26 14.53 2.42
N VAL A 90 6.43 13.96 2.20
CA VAL A 90 7.60 14.32 3.00
C VAL A 90 8.69 14.83 2.08
N LEU A 91 9.60 15.63 2.65
CA LEU A 91 10.67 16.20 1.88
C LEU A 91 11.73 15.13 1.57
N PRO A 92 12.41 15.25 0.41
CA PRO A 92 13.45 14.30 0.08
C PRO A 92 14.55 14.33 1.12
N GLY A 93 15.21 13.19 1.31
CA GLY A 93 16.31 13.10 2.25
C GLY A 93 15.90 12.65 3.63
N VAL A 94 14.61 12.60 3.92
CA VAL A 94 14.13 12.06 5.16
C VAL A 94 14.14 10.54 5.04
N SER A 95 14.73 9.89 6.02
CA SER A 95 14.81 8.43 5.98
C SER A 95 13.43 7.84 6.21
N MET A 96 13.03 6.94 5.32
CA MET A 96 11.67 6.43 5.34
C MET A 96 11.66 4.93 5.18
N PRO A 97 11.89 4.20 6.23
CA PRO A 97 11.89 2.75 6.10
C PRO A 97 10.54 2.22 5.68
N GLY A 98 9.50 2.76 5.97
CA GLY A 98 8.21 2.41 5.41
C GLY A 98 7.50 3.71 5.23
N PHE A 99 6.92 3.91 4.11
CA PHE A 99 6.43 5.24 3.80
C PHE A 99 5.41 5.77 4.82
N LEU A 100 4.80 4.90 5.60
CA LEU A 100 3.88 5.33 6.64
C LEU A 100 4.54 5.43 7.99
N SER A 101 5.62 4.70 8.17
CA SER A 101 6.22 4.53 9.48
C SER A 101 6.83 5.78 10.08
N PRO A 102 7.55 6.59 9.31
CA PRO A 102 8.21 7.73 9.93
C PRO A 102 7.26 8.68 10.61
N ARG A 103 6.11 8.91 10.02
CA ARG A 103 5.14 9.79 10.64
C ARG A 103 4.54 9.16 11.88
N ALA A 104 4.23 7.87 11.80
CA ALA A 104 3.70 7.18 12.96
C ALA A 104 4.70 7.18 14.09
N GLU A 105 5.98 6.98 13.77
CA GLU A 105 7.03 7.01 14.76
C GLU A 105 7.17 8.38 15.39
N ALA A 106 7.09 9.42 14.58
CA ALA A 106 7.18 10.79 15.10
C ALA A 106 6.02 11.08 16.05
N ASP A 107 4.81 10.67 15.66
CA ASP A 107 3.65 10.87 16.51
C ASP A 107 3.79 10.12 17.82
N GLN A 108 4.30 8.91 17.77
CA GLN A 108 4.52 8.14 18.98
C GLN A 108 5.57 8.78 19.86
N ALA A 109 6.62 9.28 19.25
CA ALA A 109 7.67 9.95 20.01
C ALA A 109 7.14 11.19 20.69
N GLU A 110 6.31 11.95 20.00
CA GLU A 110 5.70 13.13 20.59
C GLU A 110 4.81 12.78 21.75
N ARG A 111 4.01 11.75 21.59
CA ARG A 111 3.13 11.32 22.68
C ARG A 111 3.94 10.85 23.88
N ALA A 112 5.01 10.13 23.62
CA ALA A 112 5.86 9.66 24.69
C ALA A 112 6.52 10.83 25.42
N ALA A 113 6.92 11.84 24.66
CA ALA A 113 7.55 13.00 25.25
C ALA A 113 6.58 13.83 26.09
N VAL A 114 5.35 13.90 25.64
CA VAL A 114 4.33 14.68 26.36
C VAL A 114 3.75 13.90 27.52
N GLY A 115 3.54 12.63 27.29
CA GLY A 115 2.92 11.80 28.28
C GLY A 115 3.87 11.39 29.36
#